data_2c374ad2c5c2e64f7d0249b17f285e21
#
_entry.id   2c374ad2c5c2e64f7d0249b17f285e21
#
_cell.length_a   1.000
_cell.length_b   1.000
_cell.length_c   1.000
_cell.angle_alpha   90.00
_cell.angle_beta   90.00
_cell.angle_gamma   90.00
#
_symmetry.space_group_name_H-M   'P 1'
#
loop_
_entity.id
_entity.type
_entity.pdbx_description
1 polymer ?
#
loop_
_entity_poly.entity_id
_entity_poly.type
_entity_poly.pdbx_seq_one_letter_code
_entity_poly.pdbx_strand_id
1 'polypeptide(L)'
;MSDNKSEKKIFGYYSVIEAIKNKLPIQKIYLQSGYNKSNLLELLTSSNIPFSFVPEKKLSSLVKENHKGIVAILSSIDFFELEEIFKPDKKQVFLIMDGITDVRNFGAIIRSACGLGANGIIVAQSGSAPLNEVAIQASAGSAFNIPIIRVPHIKDSIY
;
A
#
# COMPACT_ATOMS: atom_id res chain seq x y z
N MET A 1 -5.33 13.93 -17.51
CA MET A 1 -4.43 14.62 -16.56
C MET A 1 -3.87 13.54 -15.63
N SER A 2 -2.60 13.27 -15.77
CA SER A 2 -1.94 12.26 -14.94
C SER A 2 -1.83 12.80 -13.51
N ASP A 3 -2.64 12.27 -12.61
CA ASP A 3 -2.46 12.46 -11.18
C ASP A 3 -1.05 11.99 -10.83
N ASN A 4 -0.27 12.92 -10.35
CA ASN A 4 1.10 12.72 -9.89
C ASN A 4 1.02 11.79 -8.66
N LYS A 5 0.99 10.46 -8.91
CA LYS A 5 1.07 9.44 -7.87
C LYS A 5 2.36 9.70 -7.11
N SER A 6 2.26 10.34 -5.96
CA SER A 6 3.40 10.49 -5.07
C SER A 6 3.78 9.11 -4.57
N GLU A 7 4.73 8.48 -5.26
CA GLU A 7 5.30 7.21 -4.81
C GLU A 7 5.81 7.39 -3.37
N LYS A 8 5.25 6.64 -2.44
CA LYS A 8 5.74 6.61 -1.07
C LYS A 8 7.11 5.95 -1.03
N LYS A 9 8.06 6.63 -0.43
CA LYS A 9 9.46 6.19 -0.37
C LYS A 9 9.88 6.05 1.08
N ILE A 10 10.54 4.95 1.37
CA ILE A 10 11.21 4.70 2.66
C ILE A 10 12.71 4.61 2.38
N PHE A 11 13.51 5.18 3.21
CA PHE A 11 14.97 5.22 3.03
C PHE A 11 15.72 4.99 4.34
N GLY A 12 16.98 4.60 4.20
CA GLY A 12 17.84 4.21 5.31
C GLY A 12 17.64 2.75 5.75
N TYR A 13 18.71 2.15 6.19
CA TYR A 13 18.80 0.71 6.48
C TYR A 13 17.70 0.22 7.45
N TYR A 14 17.61 0.86 8.62
CA TYR A 14 16.69 0.41 9.67
C TYR A 14 15.22 0.56 9.26
N SER A 15 14.87 1.66 8.62
CA SER A 15 13.51 1.92 8.14
C SER A 15 13.09 0.89 7.08
N VAL A 16 13.99 0.55 6.16
CA VAL A 16 13.71 -0.46 5.13
C VAL A 16 13.60 -1.86 5.73
N ILE A 17 14.47 -2.23 6.68
CA ILE A 17 14.37 -3.52 7.40
C ILE A 17 13.04 -3.62 8.16
N GLU A 18 12.63 -2.56 8.83
CA GLU A 18 11.36 -2.51 9.55
C GLU A 18 10.17 -2.66 8.59
N ALA A 19 10.21 -1.96 7.45
CA ALA A 19 9.19 -2.10 6.41
C ALA A 19 9.06 -3.54 5.90
N ILE A 20 10.19 -4.24 5.68
CA ILE A 20 10.19 -5.65 5.25
C ILE A 20 9.61 -6.55 6.34
N LYS A 21 10.05 -6.39 7.60
CA LYS A 21 9.55 -7.16 8.74
C LYS A 21 8.05 -6.99 8.97
N ASN A 22 7.57 -5.76 8.79
CA ASN A 22 6.15 -5.41 8.91
C ASN A 22 5.34 -5.77 7.65
N LYS A 23 5.98 -6.44 6.66
CA LYS A 23 5.35 -6.85 5.40
C LYS A 23 4.66 -5.69 4.66
N LEU A 24 5.28 -4.50 4.71
CA LEU A 24 4.80 -3.40 3.88
C LEU A 24 4.95 -3.77 2.39
N PRO A 25 4.07 -3.26 1.54
CA PRO A 25 4.08 -3.59 0.12
C PRO A 25 5.22 -2.85 -0.59
N ILE A 26 6.36 -3.44 -0.60
CA ILE A 26 7.52 -2.89 -1.28
C ILE A 26 7.47 -3.30 -2.74
N GLN A 27 7.34 -2.32 -3.63
CA GLN A 27 7.36 -2.53 -5.07
C GLN A 27 8.79 -2.84 -5.55
N LYS A 28 9.76 -2.09 -5.05
CA LYS A 28 11.18 -2.24 -5.43
C LYS A 28 12.09 -1.56 -4.43
N ILE A 29 13.29 -2.11 -4.28
CA ILE A 29 14.37 -1.49 -3.51
C ILE A 29 15.52 -1.11 -4.44
N TYR A 30 16.03 0.10 -4.26
CA TYR A 30 17.24 0.59 -4.90
C TYR A 30 18.38 0.62 -3.89
N LEU A 31 19.48 -0.03 -4.24
CA LEU A 31 20.72 -0.08 -3.45
C LEU A 31 21.81 0.68 -4.20
N GLN A 32 22.62 1.42 -3.48
CA GLN A 32 23.79 2.08 -4.06
C GLN A 32 24.77 1.04 -4.59
N SER A 33 25.39 1.30 -5.73
CA SER A 33 26.45 0.45 -6.26
C SER A 33 27.55 0.27 -5.21
N GLY A 34 27.93 -1.00 -4.94
CA GLY A 34 28.87 -1.33 -3.87
C GLY A 34 28.26 -1.47 -2.48
N TYR A 35 26.94 -1.37 -2.33
CA TYR A 35 26.26 -1.61 -1.07
C TYR A 35 26.46 -3.07 -0.64
N ASN A 36 27.13 -3.27 0.50
CA ASN A 36 27.57 -4.60 0.96
C ASN A 36 27.08 -4.89 2.38
N LYS A 37 25.79 -5.19 2.52
CA LYS A 37 25.21 -5.76 3.75
C LYS A 37 24.58 -7.10 3.41
N SER A 38 25.34 -8.17 3.61
CA SER A 38 24.93 -9.56 3.32
C SER A 38 23.56 -9.91 3.90
N ASN A 39 23.34 -9.57 5.18
CA ASN A 39 22.08 -9.84 5.86
C ASN A 39 20.85 -9.20 5.17
N LEU A 40 21.02 -8.01 4.57
CA LEU A 40 19.95 -7.38 3.81
C LEU A 40 19.69 -8.10 2.49
N LEU A 41 20.75 -8.45 1.76
CA LEU A 41 20.62 -9.13 0.47
C LEU A 41 19.96 -10.51 0.62
N GLU A 42 20.32 -11.26 1.66
CA GLU A 42 19.67 -12.52 2.01
C GLU A 42 18.20 -12.33 2.34
N LEU A 43 17.88 -11.28 3.12
CA LEU A 43 16.49 -10.95 3.47
C LEU A 43 15.67 -10.57 2.23
N LEU A 44 16.22 -9.78 1.32
CA LEU A 44 15.53 -9.39 0.08
C LEU A 44 15.27 -10.60 -0.81
N THR A 45 16.24 -11.48 -0.94
CA THR A 45 16.12 -12.70 -1.74
C THR A 45 15.08 -13.66 -1.13
N SER A 46 15.14 -13.89 0.18
CA SER A 46 14.19 -14.76 0.89
C SER A 46 12.77 -14.22 0.91
N SER A 47 12.62 -12.90 0.90
CA SER A 47 11.31 -12.22 0.86
C SER A 47 10.78 -12.02 -0.56
N ASN A 48 11.52 -12.42 -1.58
CA ASN A 48 11.20 -12.25 -3.00
C ASN A 48 10.91 -10.79 -3.38
N ILE A 49 11.63 -9.84 -2.77
CA ILE A 49 11.49 -8.41 -3.03
C ILE A 49 12.43 -8.01 -4.16
N PRO A 50 11.93 -7.42 -5.27
CA PRO A 50 12.78 -6.95 -6.35
C PRO A 50 13.74 -5.85 -5.88
N PHE A 51 15.01 -5.96 -6.22
CA PHE A 51 16.00 -4.91 -5.95
C PHE A 51 16.95 -4.69 -7.11
N SER A 52 17.58 -3.52 -7.15
CA SER A 52 18.58 -3.17 -8.17
C SER A 52 19.67 -2.31 -7.57
N PHE A 53 20.90 -2.53 -8.02
CA PHE A 53 22.02 -1.63 -7.72
C PHE A 53 22.01 -0.45 -8.69
N VAL A 54 22.16 0.76 -8.16
CA VAL A 54 22.13 1.99 -8.93
C VAL A 54 23.21 2.97 -8.43
N PRO A 55 23.68 3.91 -9.27
CA PRO A 55 24.56 4.96 -8.83
C PRO A 55 23.92 5.84 -7.74
N GLU A 56 24.75 6.39 -6.84
CA GLU A 56 24.30 7.30 -5.77
C GLU A 56 23.44 8.46 -6.30
N LYS A 57 23.79 9.02 -7.45
CA LYS A 57 23.04 10.10 -8.11
C LYS A 57 21.58 9.72 -8.35
N LYS A 58 21.29 8.45 -8.66
CA LYS A 58 19.91 7.97 -8.84
C LYS A 58 19.16 7.97 -7.52
N LEU A 59 19.77 7.51 -6.43
CA LEU A 59 19.15 7.53 -5.10
C LEU A 59 18.89 8.97 -4.64
N SER A 60 19.84 9.88 -4.81
CA SER A 60 19.69 11.30 -4.47
C SER A 60 18.63 12.01 -5.33
N SER A 61 18.32 11.50 -6.51
CA SER A 61 17.19 11.98 -7.31
C SER A 61 15.84 11.48 -6.81
N LEU A 62 15.81 10.35 -6.13
CA LEU A 62 14.59 9.77 -5.55
C LEU A 62 14.25 10.40 -4.19
N VAL A 63 15.26 10.64 -3.37
CA VAL A 63 15.12 11.16 -2.01
C VAL A 63 16.21 12.20 -1.77
N LYS A 64 15.82 13.40 -1.30
CA LYS A 64 16.78 14.49 -1.02
C LYS A 64 17.49 14.34 0.32
N GLU A 65 16.88 13.58 1.23
CA GLU A 65 17.43 13.30 2.55
C GLU A 65 18.54 12.26 2.50
N ASN A 66 19.26 12.09 3.61
CA ASN A 66 20.35 11.12 3.70
C ASN A 66 19.83 9.68 3.66
N HIS A 67 19.77 9.10 2.45
CA HIS A 67 19.28 7.75 2.19
C HIS A 67 20.25 6.63 2.59
N LYS A 68 21.50 6.95 2.94
CA LYS A 68 22.53 5.97 3.35
C LYS A 68 22.66 4.76 2.41
N GLY A 69 22.51 4.99 1.12
CA GLY A 69 22.67 4.00 0.08
C GLY A 69 21.48 3.06 -0.16
N ILE A 70 20.31 3.31 0.44
CA ILE A 70 19.13 2.47 0.27
C ILE A 70 17.82 3.29 0.23
N VAL A 71 16.99 2.99 -0.78
CA VAL A 71 15.64 3.55 -0.94
C VAL A 71 14.68 2.46 -1.36
N ALA A 72 13.59 2.30 -0.64
CA ALA A 72 12.48 1.43 -0.99
C ALA A 72 11.31 2.24 -1.54
N ILE A 73 10.75 1.80 -2.65
CA ILE A 73 9.52 2.33 -3.23
C ILE A 73 8.37 1.44 -2.76
N LEU A 74 7.37 2.03 -2.14
CA LEU A 74 6.16 1.33 -1.76
C LEU A 74 5.15 1.31 -2.90
N SER A 75 4.42 0.21 -3.02
CA SER A 75 3.26 0.16 -3.90
C SER A 75 2.19 1.12 -3.38
N SER A 76 1.57 1.86 -4.26
CA SER A 76 0.35 2.59 -3.95
C SER A 76 -0.83 1.63 -3.98
N ILE A 77 -1.80 1.84 -3.08
CA ILE A 77 -3.09 1.20 -3.22
C ILE A 77 -3.93 2.10 -4.10
N ASP A 78 -4.38 1.56 -5.22
CA ASP A 78 -5.28 2.27 -6.11
C ASP A 78 -6.72 2.09 -5.61
N PHE A 79 -7.50 3.17 -5.69
CA PHE A 79 -8.94 3.09 -5.49
C PHE A 79 -9.59 2.75 -6.82
N PHE A 80 -10.65 1.98 -6.73
CA PHE A 80 -11.45 1.57 -7.87
C PHE A 80 -12.76 2.35 -7.91
N GLU A 81 -13.33 2.47 -9.10
CA GLU A 81 -14.72 2.88 -9.27
C GLU A 81 -15.63 1.65 -9.11
N LEU A 82 -16.89 1.87 -8.69
CA LEU A 82 -17.80 0.76 -8.42
C LEU A 82 -18.06 -0.10 -9.66
N GLU A 83 -18.19 0.52 -10.80
CA GLU A 83 -18.46 -0.10 -12.11
C GLU A 83 -17.34 -1.03 -12.58
N GLU A 84 -16.11 -0.79 -12.13
CA GLU A 84 -14.96 -1.65 -12.46
C GLU A 84 -15.05 -3.00 -11.75
N ILE A 85 -15.59 -3.01 -10.53
CA ILE A 85 -15.59 -4.19 -9.64
C ILE A 85 -16.95 -4.89 -9.61
N PHE A 86 -18.03 -4.14 -9.69
CA PHE A 86 -19.37 -4.69 -9.64
C PHE A 86 -19.71 -5.49 -10.89
N LYS A 87 -20.23 -6.71 -10.70
CA LYS A 87 -20.67 -7.63 -11.75
C LYS A 87 -22.12 -8.01 -11.53
N PRO A 88 -23.09 -7.43 -12.29
CA PRO A 88 -24.51 -7.61 -12.03
C PRO A 88 -24.98 -9.09 -12.10
N ASP A 89 -24.27 -9.91 -12.90
CA ASP A 89 -24.61 -11.33 -13.09
C ASP A 89 -23.99 -12.26 -12.02
N LYS A 90 -23.28 -11.71 -11.03
CA LYS A 90 -22.61 -12.49 -9.99
C LYS A 90 -23.10 -12.10 -8.60
N LYS A 91 -23.21 -13.10 -7.73
CA LYS A 91 -23.37 -12.84 -6.30
C LYS A 91 -22.07 -12.28 -5.75
N GLN A 92 -22.12 -11.06 -5.25
CA GLN A 92 -21.00 -10.37 -4.65
C GLN A 92 -21.39 -9.79 -3.31
N VAL A 93 -20.44 -9.74 -2.39
CA VAL A 93 -20.60 -9.13 -1.07
C VAL A 93 -19.65 -7.96 -0.98
N PHE A 94 -20.19 -6.78 -0.79
CA PHE A 94 -19.43 -5.55 -0.54
C PHE A 94 -19.64 -5.10 0.89
N LEU A 95 -18.56 -4.68 1.54
CA LEU A 95 -18.64 -4.02 2.83
C LEU A 95 -18.65 -2.50 2.62
N ILE A 96 -19.66 -1.84 3.16
CA ILE A 96 -19.72 -0.38 3.14
C ILE A 96 -19.21 0.15 4.48
N MET A 97 -18.21 1.02 4.42
CA MET A 97 -17.68 1.72 5.59
C MET A 97 -18.10 3.18 5.54
N ASP A 98 -19.07 3.55 6.38
CA ASP A 98 -19.57 4.90 6.50
C ASP A 98 -19.08 5.54 7.81
N GLY A 99 -18.44 6.70 7.71
CA GLY A 99 -18.01 7.48 8.87
C GLY A 99 -16.89 6.84 9.72
N ILE A 100 -16.14 5.87 9.20
CA ILE A 100 -15.01 5.28 9.91
C ILE A 100 -13.82 6.24 9.79
N THR A 101 -13.53 6.98 10.85
CA THR A 101 -12.48 8.01 10.89
C THR A 101 -11.19 7.56 11.58
N ASP A 102 -11.26 6.55 12.45
CA ASP A 102 -10.08 5.98 13.08
C ASP A 102 -9.32 5.08 12.10
N VAL A 103 -8.05 5.42 11.87
CA VAL A 103 -7.19 4.77 10.85
C VAL A 103 -6.91 3.30 11.18
N ARG A 104 -6.76 2.95 12.47
CA ARG A 104 -6.50 1.57 12.90
C ARG A 104 -7.73 0.70 12.78
N ASN A 105 -8.89 1.23 13.17
CA ASN A 105 -10.16 0.55 12.98
C ASN A 105 -10.45 0.34 11.50
N PHE A 106 -10.18 1.36 10.67
CA PHE A 106 -10.28 1.27 9.21
C PHE A 106 -9.46 0.08 8.66
N GLY A 107 -8.18 -0.01 9.03
CA GLY A 107 -7.32 -1.13 8.63
C GLY A 107 -7.77 -2.48 9.16
N ALA A 108 -8.21 -2.55 10.41
CA ALA A 108 -8.70 -3.80 11.03
C ALA A 108 -9.98 -4.32 10.35
N ILE A 109 -10.88 -3.42 9.95
CA ILE A 109 -12.09 -3.76 9.20
C ILE A 109 -11.73 -4.29 7.80
N ILE A 110 -10.79 -3.66 7.11
CA ILE A 110 -10.27 -4.14 5.81
C ILE A 110 -9.75 -5.58 5.95
N ARG A 111 -8.96 -5.85 6.98
CA ARG A 111 -8.45 -7.19 7.26
C ARG A 111 -9.56 -8.22 7.45
N SER A 112 -10.57 -7.88 8.23
CA SER A 112 -11.71 -8.75 8.50
C SER A 112 -12.53 -9.02 7.25
N ALA A 113 -12.84 -7.97 6.46
CA ALA A 113 -13.57 -8.10 5.20
C ALA A 113 -12.84 -8.99 4.20
N CYS A 114 -11.52 -8.81 4.05
CA CYS A 114 -10.70 -9.65 3.19
C CYS A 114 -10.70 -11.11 3.66
N GLY A 115 -10.54 -11.35 4.95
CA GLY A 115 -10.55 -12.71 5.55
C GLY A 115 -11.90 -13.42 5.42
N LEU A 116 -13.01 -12.68 5.38
CA LEU A 116 -14.35 -13.20 5.19
C LEU A 116 -14.74 -13.36 3.70
N GLY A 117 -13.85 -13.01 2.78
CA GLY A 117 -14.07 -13.19 1.35
C GLY A 117 -14.99 -12.13 0.72
N ALA A 118 -15.06 -10.93 1.29
CA ALA A 118 -15.77 -9.83 0.64
C ALA A 118 -15.13 -9.50 -0.73
N ASN A 119 -15.95 -9.13 -1.70
CA ASN A 119 -15.52 -8.83 -3.07
C ASN A 119 -14.99 -7.41 -3.22
N GLY A 120 -15.25 -6.53 -2.24
CA GLY A 120 -14.74 -5.19 -2.22
C GLY A 120 -15.22 -4.42 -0.98
N ILE A 121 -14.61 -3.28 -0.76
CA ILE A 121 -14.96 -2.35 0.31
C ILE A 121 -15.30 -1.01 -0.33
N ILE A 122 -16.44 -0.44 0.06
CA ILE A 122 -16.91 0.85 -0.42
C ILE A 122 -16.70 1.87 0.68
N VAL A 123 -16.04 2.98 0.36
CA VAL A 123 -15.73 4.09 1.25
C VAL A 123 -16.13 5.42 0.63
N ALA A 124 -16.57 6.36 1.45
CA ALA A 124 -16.82 7.72 0.98
C ALA A 124 -15.51 8.47 0.70
N GLN A 125 -15.51 9.33 -0.30
CA GLN A 125 -14.38 10.19 -0.65
C GLN A 125 -14.03 11.17 0.47
N SER A 126 -15.03 11.62 1.24
CA SER A 126 -14.86 12.49 2.39
C SER A 126 -15.44 11.86 3.66
N GLY A 127 -14.89 12.20 4.82
CA GLY A 127 -15.37 11.66 6.11
C GLY A 127 -14.93 10.24 6.43
N SER A 128 -14.07 9.64 5.61
CA SER A 128 -13.46 8.34 5.87
C SER A 128 -11.99 8.50 6.25
N ALA A 129 -11.47 7.58 7.07
CA ALA A 129 -10.06 7.53 7.40
C ALA A 129 -9.19 7.40 6.14
N PRO A 130 -7.99 8.03 6.12
CA PRO A 130 -7.08 7.88 5.00
C PRO A 130 -6.50 6.47 4.95
N LEU A 131 -6.35 5.94 3.74
CA LEU A 131 -5.62 4.69 3.49
C LEU A 131 -4.11 4.98 3.46
N ASN A 132 -3.55 5.19 4.63
CA ASN A 132 -2.14 5.48 4.85
C ASN A 132 -1.38 4.26 5.38
N GLU A 133 -0.11 4.44 5.71
CA GLU A 133 0.75 3.37 6.24
C GLU A 133 0.20 2.72 7.51
N VAL A 134 -0.43 3.51 8.39
CA VAL A 134 -1.03 3.00 9.63
C VAL A 134 -2.22 2.08 9.33
N ALA A 135 -3.08 2.47 8.37
CA ALA A 135 -4.19 1.64 7.92
C ALA A 135 -3.69 0.35 7.24
N ILE A 136 -2.68 0.47 6.38
CA ILE A 136 -2.06 -0.68 5.69
C ILE A 136 -1.47 -1.65 6.71
N GLN A 137 -0.74 -1.15 7.70
CA GLN A 137 -0.16 -1.96 8.78
C GLN A 137 -1.27 -2.63 9.61
N ALA A 138 -2.30 -1.90 10.01
CA ALA A 138 -3.43 -2.44 10.76
C ALA A 138 -4.22 -3.50 9.97
N SER A 139 -4.26 -3.38 8.63
CA SER A 139 -4.84 -4.39 7.75
C SER A 139 -3.95 -5.64 7.58
N ALA A 140 -2.74 -5.65 8.12
CA ALA A 140 -1.72 -6.68 7.88
C ALA A 140 -1.49 -6.97 6.38
N GLY A 141 -1.55 -5.94 5.54
CA GLY A 141 -1.38 -6.03 4.09
C GLY A 141 -2.64 -6.45 3.32
N SER A 142 -3.74 -6.77 3.99
CA SER A 142 -5.00 -7.18 3.33
C SER A 142 -5.56 -6.10 2.40
N ALA A 143 -5.24 -4.83 2.64
CA ALA A 143 -5.63 -3.71 1.78
C ALA A 143 -5.12 -3.83 0.32
N PHE A 144 -4.12 -4.68 0.06
CA PHE A 144 -3.64 -4.96 -1.30
C PHE A 144 -4.37 -6.13 -1.98
N ASN A 145 -5.14 -6.90 -1.22
CA ASN A 145 -5.78 -8.13 -1.69
C ASN A 145 -7.29 -7.99 -1.88
N ILE A 146 -7.85 -6.84 -1.54
CA ILE A 146 -9.28 -6.56 -1.67
C ILE A 146 -9.46 -5.20 -2.36
N PRO A 147 -10.30 -5.09 -3.40
CA PRO A 147 -10.61 -3.81 -4.03
C PRO A 147 -11.20 -2.82 -3.02
N ILE A 148 -10.65 -1.61 -2.97
CA ILE A 148 -11.21 -0.51 -2.19
C ILE A 148 -11.79 0.50 -3.17
N ILE A 149 -13.10 0.64 -3.13
CA ILE A 149 -13.90 1.43 -4.04
C ILE A 149 -14.19 2.75 -3.37
N ARG A 150 -13.91 3.86 -4.04
CA ARG A 150 -14.16 5.19 -3.53
C ARG A 150 -15.33 5.82 -4.25
N VAL A 151 -16.34 6.20 -3.49
CA VAL A 151 -17.55 6.87 -4.02
C VAL A 151 -17.67 8.28 -3.47
N PRO A 152 -18.25 9.23 -4.21
CA PRO A 152 -18.48 10.59 -3.71
C PRO A 152 -19.35 10.57 -2.44
N HIS A 153 -20.43 9.81 -2.46
CA HIS A 153 -21.33 9.60 -1.33
C HIS A 153 -21.75 8.14 -1.25
N ILE A 154 -21.84 7.60 -0.03
CA ILE A 154 -22.21 6.18 0.18
C ILE A 154 -23.58 5.86 -0.44
N LYS A 155 -24.55 6.77 -0.30
CA LYS A 155 -25.89 6.58 -0.89
C LYS A 155 -25.87 6.34 -2.41
N ASP A 156 -24.88 6.86 -3.12
CA ASP A 156 -24.76 6.72 -4.57
C ASP A 156 -24.34 5.30 -4.98
N SER A 157 -23.86 4.49 -4.04
CA SER A 157 -23.46 3.10 -4.25
C SER A 157 -24.58 2.08 -3.97
N ILE A 158 -25.74 2.53 -3.49
CA ILE A 158 -26.85 1.67 -3.06
C ILE A 158 -27.98 1.65 -4.10
N TYR A 159 -28.01 2.63 -5.00
CA TYR A 159 -29.03 2.78 -6.05
C TYR A 159 -28.44 2.51 -7.46
#